data_fc946aead4148e1690d775adc7959587
#
_entry.id   fc946aead4148e1690d775adc7959587
#
_cell.length_a   1.000
_cell.length_b   1.000
_cell.length_c   1.000
_cell.angle_alpha   90.00
_cell.angle_beta   90.00
_cell.angle_gamma   90.00
#
_symmetry.space_group_name_H-M   'P 1'
#
loop_
_entity.id
_entity.type
_entity.pdbx_description
1 polymer ?
#
loop_
_entity_poly.entity_id
_entity_poly.type
_entity_poly.pdbx_seq_one_letter_code
_entity_poly.pdbx_strand_id
1 'polypeptide(L)' 'METKFKEILAQYTTLSADEITDSTRFRDDMALSSLDFMTLLGEVEDEFDIEFEESDAVGIFTVGDALALIGRKTGNE' A
#
# COMPACT_ATOMS: atom_id res chain seq x y z
N MET A 1 3.85 -2.99 -11.63
CA MET A 1 3.90 -2.59 -10.22
C MET A 1 2.52 -2.36 -9.61
N GLU A 2 1.71 -1.54 -10.24
CA GLU A 2 0.39 -1.19 -9.67
C GLU A 2 -0.52 -2.40 -9.51
N THR A 3 -0.59 -3.25 -10.53
CA THR A 3 -1.42 -4.46 -10.48
C THR A 3 -1.01 -5.36 -9.33
N LYS A 4 0.29 -5.58 -9.18
CA LYS A 4 0.81 -6.43 -8.11
C LYS A 4 0.49 -5.85 -6.73
N PHE A 5 0.63 -4.54 -6.59
CA PHE A 5 0.32 -3.86 -5.34
C PHE A 5 -1.16 -4.04 -4.97
N LYS A 6 -2.05 -3.87 -5.96
CA LYS A 6 -3.48 -4.03 -5.71
C LYS A 6 -3.85 -5.46 -5.37
N GLU A 7 -3.16 -6.44 -5.96
CA GLU A 7 -3.38 -7.84 -5.60
C GLU A 7 -2.99 -8.11 -4.14
N ILE A 8 -1.92 -7.51 -3.69
CA ILE A 8 -1.52 -7.62 -2.28
C ILE A 8 -2.57 -6.97 -1.39
N LEU A 9 -3.02 -5.77 -1.74
CA LEU A 9 -4.02 -5.05 -0.94
C LEU A 9 -5.31 -5.84 -0.81
N ALA A 10 -5.75 -6.50 -1.88
CA ALA A 10 -7.01 -7.24 -1.88
C ALA A 10 -7.03 -8.35 -0.84
N GLN A 11 -5.87 -8.79 -0.37
CA GLN A 11 -5.80 -9.82 0.67
C GLN A 11 -6.10 -9.27 2.06
N TYR A 12 -6.10 -7.96 2.23
CA TYR A 12 -6.27 -7.30 3.52
C TYR A 12 -7.61 -6.61 3.67
N THR A 13 -8.47 -6.67 2.66
CA THR A 13 -9.74 -5.97 2.66
C THR A 13 -10.78 -6.79 1.93
N THR A 14 -12.06 -6.44 2.10
CA THR A 14 -13.16 -7.09 1.37
C THR A 14 -13.32 -6.51 -0.04
N LEU A 15 -12.63 -5.41 -0.33
CA LEU A 15 -12.67 -4.83 -1.68
C LEU A 15 -11.89 -5.70 -2.65
N SER A 16 -12.40 -5.82 -3.88
CA SER A 16 -11.66 -6.50 -4.93
C SER A 16 -10.61 -5.55 -5.51
N ALA A 17 -9.64 -6.09 -6.25
CA ALA A 17 -8.62 -5.26 -6.87
C ALA A 17 -9.23 -4.20 -7.79
N ASP A 18 -10.34 -4.52 -8.45
CA ASP A 18 -11.01 -3.59 -9.36
C ASP A 18 -11.66 -2.43 -8.61
N GLU A 19 -12.03 -2.64 -7.36
CA GLU A 19 -12.65 -1.61 -6.53
C GLU A 19 -11.64 -0.69 -5.87
N ILE A 20 -10.37 -1.08 -5.86
CA ILE A 20 -9.31 -0.29 -5.24
C ILE A 20 -8.78 0.74 -6.24
N THR A 21 -8.86 2.02 -5.87
CA THR A 21 -8.38 3.11 -6.70
C THR A 21 -7.31 3.89 -5.96
N ASP A 22 -6.68 4.84 -6.64
CA ASP A 22 -5.67 5.70 -6.01
C ASP A 22 -6.24 6.49 -4.84
N SER A 23 -7.54 6.78 -4.87
CA SER A 23 -8.21 7.55 -3.82
C SER A 23 -8.63 6.69 -2.62
N THR A 24 -8.53 5.36 -2.73
CA THR A 24 -8.91 4.45 -1.65
C THR A 24 -8.04 4.72 -0.42
N ARG A 25 -8.67 4.90 0.73
CA ARG A 25 -7.96 5.20 1.98
C ARG A 25 -7.79 3.92 2.77
N PHE A 26 -6.59 3.73 3.33
CA PHE A 26 -6.29 2.50 4.04
C PHE A 26 -7.14 2.31 5.28
N ARG A 27 -7.39 3.38 6.04
CA ARG A 27 -8.15 3.27 7.27
C ARG A 27 -9.66 3.33 7.03
N ASP A 28 -10.11 4.32 6.29
CA ASP A 28 -11.54 4.56 6.14
C ASP A 28 -12.20 3.63 5.15
N ASP A 29 -11.52 3.36 4.04
CA ASP A 29 -12.13 2.55 2.97
C ASP A 29 -11.80 1.07 3.08
N MET A 30 -10.58 0.75 3.47
CA MET A 30 -10.13 -0.63 3.62
C MET A 30 -10.27 -1.15 5.05
N ALA A 31 -10.52 -0.24 5.99
CA ALA A 31 -10.72 -0.58 7.40
C ALA A 31 -9.54 -1.32 8.03
N LEU A 32 -8.32 -0.99 7.62
CA LEU A 32 -7.14 -1.62 8.18
C LEU A 32 -6.81 -1.08 9.55
N SER A 33 -6.50 -1.98 10.48
CA SER A 33 -5.95 -1.58 11.77
C SER A 33 -4.48 -1.18 11.60
N SER A 34 -3.90 -0.59 12.65
CA SER A 34 -2.48 -0.25 12.61
C SER A 34 -1.60 -1.48 12.41
N LEU A 35 -1.97 -2.58 13.06
CA LEU A 35 -1.22 -3.83 12.91
C LEU A 35 -1.32 -4.37 11.49
N ASP A 36 -2.52 -4.37 10.92
CA ASP A 36 -2.71 -4.81 9.54
C ASP A 36 -1.92 -3.96 8.57
N PHE A 37 -1.92 -2.65 8.80
CA PHE A 37 -1.19 -1.72 7.95
C PHE A 37 0.32 -1.99 8.00
N MET A 38 0.86 -2.22 9.18
CA MET A 38 2.29 -2.53 9.32
C MET A 38 2.64 -3.86 8.66
N THR A 39 1.76 -4.86 8.79
CA THR A 39 1.96 -6.15 8.15
C THR A 39 1.94 -6.00 6.62
N LEU A 40 1.01 -5.20 6.12
CA LEU A 40 0.92 -4.90 4.70
C LEU A 40 2.21 -4.25 4.19
N LEU A 41 2.72 -3.25 4.91
CA LEU A 41 3.95 -2.58 4.49
C LEU A 41 5.12 -3.56 4.43
N GLY A 42 5.20 -4.49 5.40
CA GLY A 42 6.25 -5.51 5.39
C GLY A 42 6.16 -6.41 4.16
N GLU A 43 4.95 -6.79 3.78
CA GLU A 43 4.76 -7.62 2.60
C GLU A 43 5.14 -6.88 1.32
N VAL A 44 4.81 -5.60 1.26
CA VAL A 44 5.17 -4.76 0.11
C VAL A 44 6.69 -4.60 0.02
N GLU A 45 7.35 -4.44 1.15
CA GLU A 45 8.82 -4.36 1.18
C GLU A 45 9.46 -5.61 0.57
N ASP A 46 8.94 -6.77 0.94
CA ASP A 46 9.47 -8.04 0.42
C ASP A 46 9.18 -8.20 -1.07
N GLU A 47 7.99 -7.82 -1.48
CA GLU A 47 7.59 -8.03 -2.88
C GLU A 47 8.37 -7.13 -3.83
N PHE A 48 8.62 -5.89 -3.44
CA PHE A 48 9.27 -4.90 -4.31
C PHE A 48 10.74 -4.66 -3.95
N ASP A 49 11.26 -5.37 -2.95
CA ASP A 49 12.65 -5.25 -2.50
C ASP A 49 12.99 -3.81 -2.14
N ILE A 50 12.16 -3.20 -1.29
CA ILE A 50 12.34 -1.84 -0.80
C ILE A 50 12.19 -1.83 0.72
N GLU A 51 12.51 -0.69 1.34
CA GLU A 51 12.32 -0.50 2.78
C GLU A 51 11.55 0.78 3.03
N PHE A 52 10.59 0.71 3.96
CA PHE A 52 9.87 1.89 4.43
C PHE A 52 10.45 2.33 5.76
N GLU A 53 10.54 3.65 5.94
CA GLU A 53 10.93 4.24 7.22
C GLU A 53 9.67 4.64 7.98
N GLU A 54 9.80 4.91 9.28
CA GLU A 54 8.66 5.38 10.08
C GLU A 54 8.02 6.62 9.48
N SER A 55 8.87 7.56 9.02
CA SER A 55 8.37 8.80 8.43
C SER A 55 7.58 8.53 7.15
N ASP A 56 7.94 7.49 6.42
CA ASP A 56 7.18 7.11 5.21
C ASP A 56 5.77 6.67 5.59
N ALA A 57 5.66 5.82 6.62
CA ALA A 57 4.36 5.27 7.03
C ALA A 57 3.41 6.37 7.50
N VAL A 58 3.93 7.40 8.14
CA VAL A 58 3.12 8.51 8.63
C VAL A 58 2.47 9.29 7.48
N GLY A 59 3.12 9.33 6.33
CA GLY A 59 2.63 10.09 5.18
C GLY A 59 1.75 9.31 4.21
N ILE A 60 1.51 8.02 4.48
CA ILE A 60 0.72 7.19 3.57
C ILE A 60 -0.71 7.09 4.08
N PHE A 61 -1.65 7.73 3.38
CA PHE A 61 -3.06 7.70 3.72
C PHE A 61 -3.89 6.97 2.66
N THR A 62 -3.53 7.09 1.40
CA THR A 62 -4.27 6.52 0.29
C THR A 62 -3.38 5.57 -0.51
N VAL A 63 -4.03 4.75 -1.34
CA VAL A 63 -3.32 3.85 -2.25
C VAL A 63 -2.39 4.64 -3.17
N GLY A 64 -2.85 5.81 -3.65
CA GLY A 64 -2.02 6.65 -4.50
C GLY A 64 -0.76 7.15 -3.79
N ASP A 65 -0.88 7.50 -2.50
CA ASP A 65 0.30 7.89 -1.71
C ASP A 65 1.33 6.77 -1.67
N ALA A 66 0.86 5.55 -1.42
CA ALA A 66 1.74 4.39 -1.34
C ALA A 66 2.37 4.08 -2.70
N LEU A 67 1.60 4.14 -3.77
CA LEU A 67 2.13 3.87 -5.11
C LEU A 67 3.20 4.89 -5.50
N ALA A 68 2.98 6.15 -5.18
CA ALA A 68 3.98 7.19 -5.48
C ALA A 68 5.28 6.92 -4.72
N LEU A 69 5.17 6.51 -3.46
CA LEU A 69 6.35 6.22 -2.67
C LEU A 69 7.08 4.99 -3.18
N ILE A 70 6.34 3.93 -3.49
CA ILE A 70 6.94 2.70 -4.05
C ILE A 70 7.66 3.04 -5.36
N GLY A 71 7.04 3.85 -6.21
CA GLY A 71 7.64 4.26 -7.46
C GLY A 71 8.97 4.98 -7.25
N ARG A 72 9.02 5.90 -6.29
CA ARG A 72 10.27 6.61 -5.98
C ARG A 72 11.36 5.67 -5.46
N LYS A 73 10.98 4.71 -4.61
CA LYS A 73 11.95 3.79 -4.01
C LYS A 73 12.45 2.74 -5.01
N THR A 74 11.63 2.38 -5.97
CA THR A 74 12.02 1.41 -7.01
C THR A 74 12.64 2.07 -8.23
N GLY A 75 12.51 3.39 -8.35
CA GLY A 75 12.98 4.10 -9.53
C GLY A 75 12.06 3.99 -10.72
N ASN A 76 10.81 3.59 -10.50
CA ASN A 76 9.83 3.38 -11.57
C ASN A 76 8.73 4.45 -11.61
N GLU A 77 9.05 5.65 -11.28
CA GLU A 77 8.06 6.71 -11.34
C GLU A 77 7.59 6.98 -12.74
#